data_3ba6c30f759787953b5c15e78cae9f66
#
_entry.id   3ba6c30f759787953b5c15e78cae9f66
#
_cell.length_a   1.000
_cell.length_b   1.000
_cell.length_c   1.000
_cell.angle_alpha   90.00
_cell.angle_beta   90.00
_cell.angle_gamma   90.00
#
_symmetry.space_group_name_H-M   'P 1'
#
loop_
_entity.id
_entity.type
_entity.pdbx_description
1 polymer ?
#
loop_
_entity_poly.entity_id
_entity_poly.type
_entity_poly.pdbx_seq_one_letter_code
_entity_poly.pdbx_strand_id
1 'polypeptide(L)'
;MIQLTPIAIAATSQQYAARIVENLCNAFCLTDAVQPQGNVTYSVSSIKVVNGTAFVTIEANGSIQYVPKGCNTCRTKTRMFNESFTLAFVGTGTPTVTITQGSQTQAAENIKCCNRAYGWSIITDITVTATFPAA
;
A
#
# COMPACT_ATOMS: atom_id res chain seq x y z
N MET A 1 -2.84 -6.32 4.53
CA MET A 1 -4.32 -6.29 4.51
C MET A 1 -4.79 -5.03 3.82
N ILE A 2 -5.74 -5.15 2.92
CA ILE A 2 -6.27 -4.04 2.13
C ILE A 2 -7.75 -3.89 2.43
N GLN A 3 -8.16 -2.68 2.81
CA GLN A 3 -9.55 -2.34 3.02
C GLN A 3 -9.97 -1.35 1.93
N LEU A 4 -11.05 -1.67 1.20
CA LEU A 4 -11.56 -0.86 0.10
C LEU A 4 -12.91 -0.29 0.47
N THR A 5 -13.09 1.01 0.24
CA THR A 5 -14.36 1.69 0.49
C THR A 5 -14.71 2.53 -0.73
N PRO A 6 -15.90 2.32 -1.36
CA PRO A 6 -16.38 3.22 -2.40
C PRO A 6 -16.65 4.59 -1.78
N ILE A 7 -16.18 5.67 -2.41
CA ILE A 7 -16.44 7.04 -1.94
C ILE A 7 -17.59 7.67 -2.73
N ALA A 8 -17.49 7.63 -4.06
CA ALA A 8 -18.44 8.29 -4.94
C ALA A 8 -18.52 7.57 -6.28
N ILE A 9 -19.72 7.54 -6.87
CA ILE A 9 -19.95 7.06 -8.21
C ILE A 9 -20.75 8.13 -8.95
N ALA A 10 -20.15 8.68 -10.01
CA ALA A 10 -20.82 9.57 -10.94
C ALA A 10 -20.80 8.93 -12.33
N ALA A 11 -21.53 9.53 -13.31
CA ALA A 11 -21.64 8.96 -14.65
C ALA A 11 -20.26 8.70 -15.32
N THR A 12 -19.26 9.55 -15.04
CA THR A 12 -17.94 9.47 -15.66
C THR A 12 -16.79 9.31 -14.65
N SER A 13 -17.07 9.38 -13.35
CA SER A 13 -16.02 9.34 -12.34
C SER A 13 -16.40 8.42 -11.20
N GLN A 14 -15.45 7.56 -10.79
CA GLN A 14 -15.61 6.65 -9.66
C GLN A 14 -14.38 6.71 -8.78
N GLN A 15 -14.57 6.60 -7.47
CA GLN A 15 -13.50 6.66 -6.49
C GLN A 15 -13.58 5.52 -5.49
N TYR A 16 -12.42 5.00 -5.13
CA TYR A 16 -12.26 4.08 -4.00
C TYR A 16 -11.25 4.65 -3.02
N ALA A 17 -11.57 4.58 -1.73
CA ALA A 17 -10.58 4.75 -0.68
C ALA A 17 -9.99 3.40 -0.32
N ALA A 18 -8.69 3.33 -0.19
CA ALA A 18 -8.00 2.12 0.22
C ALA A 18 -7.09 2.43 1.40
N ARG A 19 -7.17 1.60 2.43
CA ARG A 19 -6.21 1.60 3.53
C ARG A 19 -5.34 0.37 3.38
N ILE A 20 -4.05 0.58 3.22
CA ILE A 20 -3.09 -0.48 2.96
C ILE A 20 -2.17 -0.61 4.15
N VAL A 21 -2.08 -1.83 4.67
CA VAL A 21 -1.27 -2.16 5.85
C VAL A 21 -0.19 -3.13 5.42
N GLU A 22 1.06 -2.68 5.52
CA GLU A 22 2.23 -3.51 5.28
C GLU A 22 2.90 -3.84 6.61
N ASN A 23 3.27 -5.10 6.79
CA ASN A 23 3.85 -5.58 8.04
C ASN A 23 5.23 -6.16 7.81
N LEU A 24 6.18 -5.74 8.64
CA LEU A 24 7.49 -6.37 8.73
C LEU A 24 7.48 -7.36 9.90
N CYS A 25 7.68 -8.64 9.58
CA CYS A 25 7.71 -9.73 10.56
C CYS A 25 9.14 -10.24 10.75
N ASN A 26 10.00 -9.42 11.33
CA ASN A 26 11.39 -9.80 11.65
C ASN A 26 11.75 -9.32 13.05
N ALA A 27 12.72 -10.01 13.66
CA ALA A 27 13.29 -9.50 14.90
C ALA A 27 14.14 -8.26 14.59
N PHE A 28 13.80 -7.14 15.20
CA PHE A 28 14.55 -5.90 15.05
C PHE A 28 14.74 -5.22 16.40
N CYS A 29 15.77 -4.38 16.48
CA CYS A 29 15.96 -3.52 17.64
C CYS A 29 14.96 -2.38 17.61
N LEU A 30 14.29 -2.16 18.73
CA LEU A 30 13.36 -1.05 18.91
C LEU A 30 13.82 -0.25 20.12
N THR A 31 14.46 0.88 19.87
CA THR A 31 14.88 1.82 20.92
C THR A 31 14.44 3.22 20.53
N ASP A 32 14.52 4.17 21.45
CA ASP A 32 14.20 5.57 21.14
C ASP A 32 15.11 6.16 20.07
N ALA A 33 16.32 5.63 19.92
CA ALA A 33 17.32 6.10 18.95
C ALA A 33 17.30 5.31 17.64
N VAL A 34 16.76 4.08 17.63
CA VAL A 34 16.78 3.18 16.48
C VAL A 34 15.40 2.59 16.29
N GLN A 35 14.74 3.00 15.22
CA GLN A 35 13.43 2.47 14.84
C GLN A 35 13.44 2.07 13.37
N PRO A 36 12.66 1.06 12.97
CA PRO A 36 12.46 0.78 11.56
C PRO A 36 11.87 2.00 10.84
N GLN A 37 12.30 2.20 9.60
CA GLN A 37 11.77 3.26 8.74
C GLN A 37 11.38 2.67 7.41
N GLY A 38 10.15 2.90 7.01
CA GLY A 38 9.62 2.40 5.76
C GLY A 38 9.17 3.51 4.84
N ASN A 39 9.16 3.18 3.55
CA ASN A 39 8.62 4.03 2.51
C ASN A 39 7.86 3.16 1.51
N VAL A 40 6.65 3.58 1.16
CA VAL A 40 5.80 2.87 0.21
C VAL A 40 5.28 3.87 -0.82
N THR A 41 5.39 3.52 -2.09
CA THR A 41 4.82 4.28 -3.19
C THR A 41 3.83 3.42 -3.96
N TYR A 42 2.78 4.06 -4.46
CA TYR A 42 1.70 3.41 -5.19
C TYR A 42 1.63 3.94 -6.61
N SER A 43 1.49 3.03 -7.56
CA SER A 43 1.39 3.39 -8.97
C SER A 43 0.41 2.48 -9.71
N VAL A 44 -0.12 2.97 -10.82
CA VAL A 44 -0.95 2.15 -11.72
C VAL A 44 -0.01 1.31 -12.57
N SER A 45 -0.11 -0.02 -12.46
CA SER A 45 0.71 -0.93 -13.25
C SER A 45 0.04 -1.35 -14.54
N SER A 46 -1.30 -1.48 -14.56
CA SER A 46 -2.03 -1.82 -15.79
C SER A 46 -3.49 -1.37 -15.69
N ILE A 47 -4.07 -1.12 -16.88
CA ILE A 47 -5.50 -0.88 -17.05
C ILE A 47 -5.97 -1.80 -18.16
N LYS A 48 -6.93 -2.68 -17.86
CA LYS A 48 -7.50 -3.61 -18.82
C LYS A 48 -9.02 -3.42 -18.87
N VAL A 49 -9.53 -3.12 -20.05
CA VAL A 49 -10.97 -2.89 -20.26
C VAL A 49 -11.59 -4.12 -20.92
N VAL A 50 -12.63 -4.66 -20.29
CA VAL A 50 -13.36 -5.81 -20.79
C VAL A 50 -14.87 -5.56 -20.56
N ASN A 51 -15.63 -5.50 -21.65
CA ASN A 51 -17.10 -5.41 -21.62
C ASN A 51 -17.66 -4.31 -20.68
N GLY A 52 -17.13 -3.10 -20.80
CA GLY A 52 -17.61 -1.97 -20.00
C GLY A 52 -17.12 -1.95 -18.55
N THR A 53 -16.11 -2.75 -18.25
CA THR A 53 -15.44 -2.74 -16.94
C THR A 53 -13.95 -2.53 -17.13
N ALA A 54 -13.40 -1.55 -16.44
CA ALA A 54 -11.97 -1.31 -16.40
C ALA A 54 -11.37 -1.95 -15.15
N PHE A 55 -10.45 -2.88 -15.35
CA PHE A 55 -9.69 -3.51 -14.28
C PHE A 55 -8.36 -2.77 -14.13
N VAL A 56 -8.21 -2.08 -13.03
CA VAL A 56 -7.02 -1.26 -12.74
C VAL A 56 -6.19 -1.97 -11.71
N THR A 57 -4.99 -2.35 -12.08
CA THR A 57 -4.03 -2.96 -11.14
C THR A 57 -3.11 -1.90 -10.59
N ILE A 58 -3.07 -1.82 -9.27
CA ILE A 58 -2.24 -0.89 -8.52
C ILE A 58 -1.14 -1.67 -7.84
N GLU A 59 0.06 -1.16 -7.95
CA GLU A 59 1.25 -1.77 -7.38
C GLU A 59 1.79 -0.89 -6.26
N ALA A 60 2.00 -1.51 -5.10
CA ALA A 60 2.66 -0.91 -3.97
C ALA A 60 4.11 -1.40 -3.94
N ASN A 61 5.04 -0.48 -4.03
CA ASN A 61 6.47 -0.76 -3.94
C ASN A 61 7.05 -0.02 -2.76
N GLY A 62 7.81 -0.73 -1.94
CA GLY A 62 8.38 -0.12 -0.78
C GLY A 62 9.59 -0.83 -0.24
N SER A 63 10.17 -0.23 0.78
CA SER A 63 11.28 -0.79 1.52
C SER A 63 11.17 -0.41 2.98
N ILE A 64 11.70 -1.25 3.84
CA ILE A 64 11.82 -1.00 5.27
C ILE A 64 13.28 -1.16 5.65
N GLN A 65 13.85 -0.15 6.30
CA GLN A 65 15.18 -0.20 6.88
C GLN A 65 15.05 -0.46 8.38
N TYR A 66 15.81 -1.42 8.88
CA TYR A 66 15.74 -1.81 10.27
C TYR A 66 17.08 -2.37 10.74
N VAL A 67 17.28 -2.38 12.05
CA VAL A 67 18.45 -3.01 12.68
C VAL A 67 18.01 -4.34 13.26
N PRO A 68 18.57 -5.48 12.81
CA PRO A 68 18.19 -6.78 13.33
C PRO A 68 18.53 -6.94 14.82
N LYS A 69 17.69 -7.64 15.54
CA LYS A 69 17.93 -7.98 16.94
C LYS A 69 19.11 -8.96 17.06
N GLY A 70 19.96 -8.74 18.05
CA GLY A 70 21.12 -9.60 18.29
C GLY A 70 22.32 -9.36 17.40
N CYS A 71 22.30 -8.28 16.63
CA CYS A 71 23.41 -7.90 15.78
C CYS A 71 24.43 -7.06 16.57
N ASN A 72 25.66 -7.57 16.72
CA ASN A 72 26.71 -6.85 17.45
C ASN A 72 27.23 -5.62 16.75
N THR A 73 27.00 -5.51 15.44
CA THR A 73 27.50 -4.39 14.62
C THR A 73 26.44 -3.32 14.36
N CYS A 74 25.20 -3.53 14.76
CA CYS A 74 24.07 -2.58 14.58
C CYS A 74 23.94 -2.06 13.15
N ARG A 75 24.22 -2.90 12.15
CA ARG A 75 24.09 -2.51 10.74
C ARG A 75 22.63 -2.50 10.33
N THR A 76 22.24 -1.44 9.65
CA THR A 76 20.92 -1.34 9.05
C THR A 76 20.79 -2.33 7.90
N LYS A 77 19.68 -3.07 7.89
CA LYS A 77 19.28 -3.91 6.77
C LYS A 77 18.07 -3.31 6.08
N THR A 78 17.96 -3.57 4.79
CA THR A 78 16.82 -3.14 3.99
C THR A 78 16.05 -4.36 3.50
N ARG A 79 14.75 -4.35 3.73
CA ARG A 79 13.84 -5.34 3.15
C ARG A 79 12.96 -4.66 2.12
N MET A 80 12.97 -5.18 0.89
CA MET A 80 12.10 -4.71 -0.19
C MET A 80 10.80 -5.50 -0.15
N PHE A 81 9.70 -4.83 -0.48
CA PHE A 81 8.42 -5.49 -0.66
C PHE A 81 7.67 -4.93 -1.85
N ASN A 82 6.83 -5.78 -2.43
CA ASN A 82 5.97 -5.46 -3.55
C ASN A 82 4.64 -6.17 -3.34
N GLU A 83 3.55 -5.44 -3.50
CA GLU A 83 2.21 -5.98 -3.43
C GLU A 83 1.35 -5.32 -4.50
N SER A 84 0.42 -6.06 -5.07
CA SER A 84 -0.51 -5.51 -6.04
C SER A 84 -1.94 -5.90 -5.73
N PHE A 85 -2.88 -5.07 -6.16
CA PHE A 85 -4.30 -5.34 -6.07
C PHE A 85 -5.02 -4.74 -7.26
N THR A 86 -6.20 -5.29 -7.58
CA THR A 86 -6.97 -4.86 -8.75
C THR A 86 -8.32 -4.32 -8.33
N LEU A 87 -8.67 -3.15 -8.86
CA LEU A 87 -9.97 -2.52 -8.68
C LEU A 87 -10.76 -2.58 -9.98
N ALA A 88 -12.07 -2.76 -9.89
CA ALA A 88 -12.97 -2.76 -11.02
C ALA A 88 -13.79 -1.47 -11.06
N PHE A 89 -13.77 -0.79 -12.19
CA PHE A 89 -14.57 0.42 -12.43
C PHE A 89 -15.47 0.20 -13.62
N VAL A 90 -16.74 0.50 -13.48
CA VAL A 90 -17.73 0.33 -14.55
C VAL A 90 -17.85 1.60 -15.35
N GLY A 91 -17.67 1.52 -16.66
CA GLY A 91 -17.79 2.67 -17.56
C GLY A 91 -17.39 2.32 -18.99
N THR A 92 -17.61 3.27 -19.90
CA THR A 92 -17.32 3.09 -21.32
C THR A 92 -16.00 3.75 -21.69
N GLY A 93 -15.14 2.99 -22.36
CA GLY A 93 -13.83 3.45 -22.80
C GLY A 93 -12.75 3.19 -21.77
N THR A 94 -11.55 3.71 -22.05
CA THR A 94 -10.40 3.58 -21.14
C THR A 94 -10.36 4.76 -20.20
N PRO A 95 -10.43 4.54 -18.87
CA PRO A 95 -10.40 5.64 -17.92
C PRO A 95 -8.99 6.21 -17.75
N THR A 96 -8.95 7.46 -17.32
CA THR A 96 -7.76 8.06 -16.74
C THR A 96 -7.78 7.77 -15.25
N VAL A 97 -6.71 7.20 -14.72
CA VAL A 97 -6.64 6.79 -13.31
C VAL A 97 -5.59 7.62 -12.60
N THR A 98 -5.99 8.18 -11.47
CA THR A 98 -5.09 8.93 -10.58
C THR A 98 -5.12 8.33 -9.19
N ILE A 99 -3.96 8.35 -8.53
CA ILE A 99 -3.81 7.90 -7.15
C ILE A 99 -3.41 9.10 -6.32
N THR A 100 -4.20 9.41 -5.29
CA THR A 100 -3.89 10.44 -4.32
C THR A 100 -3.51 9.76 -3.01
N GLN A 101 -2.29 9.97 -2.55
CA GLN A 101 -1.82 9.42 -1.29
C GLN A 101 -2.14 10.39 -0.16
N GLY A 102 -2.85 9.89 0.84
CA GLY A 102 -3.16 10.61 2.06
C GLY A 102 -2.09 10.42 3.13
N SER A 103 -2.54 10.23 4.36
CA SER A 103 -1.63 10.05 5.50
C SER A 103 -0.95 8.69 5.44
N GLN A 104 0.30 8.64 5.87
CA GLN A 104 1.04 7.41 6.11
C GLN A 104 1.54 7.41 7.55
N THR A 105 1.23 6.35 8.28
CA THR A 105 1.66 6.17 9.66
C THR A 105 2.43 4.88 9.81
N GLN A 106 3.38 4.87 10.72
CA GLN A 106 4.21 3.72 11.02
C GLN A 106 4.27 3.51 12.52
N ALA A 107 4.19 2.26 12.94
CA ALA A 107 4.25 1.92 14.36
C ALA A 107 4.71 0.49 14.59
N ALA A 108 5.33 0.27 15.74
CA ALA A 108 5.57 -1.08 16.23
C ALA A 108 4.24 -1.66 16.72
N GLU A 109 3.96 -2.90 16.33
CA GLU A 109 2.79 -3.62 16.78
C GLU A 109 3.18 -4.94 17.42
N ASN A 110 2.41 -5.35 18.41
CA ASN A 110 2.57 -6.65 19.04
C ASN A 110 1.92 -7.73 18.16
N ILE A 111 2.58 -8.01 17.04
CA ILE A 111 2.12 -9.00 16.08
C ILE A 111 2.90 -10.29 16.31
N LYS A 112 2.20 -11.39 16.49
CA LYS A 112 2.82 -12.72 16.54
C LYS A 112 3.20 -13.14 15.12
N CYS A 113 4.31 -12.62 14.62
CA CYS A 113 4.87 -13.01 13.35
C CYS A 113 6.10 -13.88 13.60
N CYS A 114 6.10 -15.10 13.09
CA CYS A 114 7.28 -15.98 13.13
C CYS A 114 7.88 -16.16 14.53
N ASN A 115 7.05 -16.32 15.57
CA ASN A 115 7.47 -16.46 16.98
C ASN A 115 8.23 -15.24 17.53
N ARG A 116 7.97 -14.05 17.01
CA ARG A 116 8.65 -12.82 17.43
C ARG A 116 7.69 -11.87 18.11
N ALA A 117 8.22 -11.08 19.04
CA ALA A 117 7.40 -10.23 19.88
C ALA A 117 6.85 -8.98 19.20
N TYR A 118 7.51 -8.50 18.12
CA TYR A 118 7.17 -7.24 17.50
C TYR A 118 7.16 -7.33 15.99
N GLY A 119 6.17 -6.69 15.38
CA GLY A 119 6.12 -6.35 13.97
C GLY A 119 6.20 -4.85 13.77
N TRP A 120 6.49 -4.42 12.58
CA TRP A 120 6.45 -3.01 12.18
C TRP A 120 5.38 -2.85 11.11
N SER A 121 4.44 -1.95 11.35
CA SER A 121 3.33 -1.70 10.42
C SER A 121 3.47 -0.34 9.77
N ILE A 122 3.26 -0.30 8.45
CA ILE A 122 3.12 0.91 7.66
C ILE A 122 1.68 0.95 7.17
N ILE A 123 0.95 1.98 7.56
CA ILE A 123 -0.46 2.15 7.20
C ILE A 123 -0.56 3.38 6.31
N THR A 124 -1.05 3.19 5.09
CA THR A 124 -1.20 4.27 4.12
C THR A 124 -2.65 4.35 3.66
N ASP A 125 -3.21 5.55 3.67
CA ASP A 125 -4.50 5.83 3.06
C ASP A 125 -4.29 6.39 1.66
N ILE A 126 -4.94 5.80 0.65
CA ILE A 126 -4.92 6.28 -0.72
C ILE A 126 -6.33 6.44 -1.25
N THR A 127 -6.50 7.32 -2.22
CA THR A 127 -7.74 7.46 -3.00
C THR A 127 -7.41 7.20 -4.46
N VAL A 128 -8.13 6.27 -5.07
CA VAL A 128 -7.98 5.93 -6.48
C VAL A 128 -9.20 6.45 -7.23
N THR A 129 -8.96 7.31 -8.22
CA THR A 129 -10.02 7.92 -9.03
C THR A 129 -9.86 7.46 -10.47
N ALA A 130 -10.93 6.89 -11.03
CA ALA A 130 -11.02 6.57 -12.44
C ALA A 130 -12.03 7.51 -13.10
N THR A 131 -11.60 8.22 -14.13
CA THR A 131 -12.44 9.13 -14.91
C THR A 131 -12.55 8.60 -16.33
N PHE A 132 -13.77 8.27 -16.75
CA PHE A 132 -14.03 7.75 -18.09
C PHE A 132 -14.24 8.89 -19.07
N PRO A 133 -13.94 8.68 -20.38
CA PRO A 133 -14.23 9.67 -21.39
C PRO A 133 -15.74 10.03 -21.41
N ALA A 134 -16.03 11.29 -21.71
CA ALA A 134 -17.42 11.71 -21.91
C ALA A 134 -17.99 11.02 -23.15
N ALA A 135 -19.21 10.53 -23.04
CA ALA A 135 -19.90 9.87 -24.15
C ALA A 135 -20.33 10.89 -25.22
#